data_f2b92cd9fe1463988e09d6fcc0d11f4f
#
_entry.id   f2b92cd9fe1463988e09d6fcc0d11f4f
#
_cell.length_a   1.000
_cell.length_b   1.000
_cell.length_c   1.000
_cell.angle_alpha   90.00
_cell.angle_beta   90.00
_cell.angle_gamma   90.00
#
_symmetry.space_group_name_H-M   'P 1'
#
loop_
_entity.id
_entity.type
_entity.pdbx_description
1 polymer ?
#
loop_
_entity_poly.entity_id
_entity_poly.type
_entity_poly.pdbx_seq_one_letter_code
_entity_poly.pdbx_strand_id
1 'polypeptide(L)'
;MSLAEQLKLEDEIFTFELKFTTVTQTPEGTTVNATGTVGRYGKVWLTYNFSPNPNPENSRLGSFVGIGRAMTDEGTQTEGQRRGVYIRDGLKATVYSFDDLTDGLPNFCIEHWDLSSETITLNFSRIEK
;
A
#
# COMPACT_ATOMS: atom_id res chain seq x y z
N MET A 1 -22.40 3.27 -16.85
CA MET A 1 -21.22 2.52 -16.37
C MET A 1 -20.60 3.24 -15.18
N SER A 2 -20.43 2.55 -14.08
CA SER A 2 -19.78 3.13 -12.90
C SER A 2 -18.27 3.29 -13.10
N LEU A 3 -17.62 4.08 -12.25
CA LEU A 3 -16.15 4.18 -12.28
C LEU A 3 -15.49 2.83 -11.98
N ALA A 4 -16.09 2.06 -11.05
CA ALA A 4 -15.56 0.73 -10.73
C ALA A 4 -15.56 -0.20 -11.95
N GLU A 5 -16.58 -0.13 -12.78
CA GLU A 5 -16.65 -0.91 -14.02
C GLU A 5 -15.67 -0.40 -15.09
N GLN A 6 -15.36 0.90 -15.06
CA GLN A 6 -14.38 1.49 -15.98
C GLN A 6 -12.95 1.21 -15.56
N LEU A 7 -12.73 0.93 -14.28
CA LEU A 7 -11.43 0.52 -13.73
C LEU A 7 -11.23 -0.97 -14.05
N LYS A 8 -10.61 -1.27 -15.15
CA LYS A 8 -10.47 -2.63 -15.69
C LYS A 8 -9.43 -3.43 -14.92
N LEU A 9 -9.82 -3.92 -13.75
CA LEU A 9 -8.96 -4.79 -12.95
C LEU A 9 -9.03 -6.23 -13.45
N GLU A 10 -7.93 -6.96 -13.35
CA GLU A 10 -7.94 -8.40 -13.55
C GLU A 10 -8.82 -9.06 -12.48
N ASP A 11 -9.40 -10.23 -12.79
CA ASP A 11 -10.33 -10.91 -11.88
C ASP A 11 -9.64 -11.47 -10.64
N GLU A 12 -8.36 -11.78 -10.74
CA GLU A 12 -7.61 -12.38 -9.65
C GLU A 12 -7.20 -11.32 -8.63
N ILE A 13 -7.49 -11.60 -7.36
CA ILE A 13 -7.07 -10.77 -6.23
C ILE A 13 -5.97 -11.50 -5.49
N PHE A 14 -4.82 -10.84 -5.34
CA PHE A 14 -3.72 -11.36 -4.55
C PHE A 14 -3.77 -10.74 -3.17
N THR A 15 -3.72 -11.58 -2.13
CA THR A 15 -3.82 -11.15 -0.72
C THR A 15 -2.63 -11.68 0.05
N PHE A 16 -1.98 -10.81 0.84
CA PHE A 16 -0.89 -11.21 1.71
C PHE A 16 -0.76 -10.28 2.90
N GLU A 17 -0.03 -10.75 3.91
CA GLU A 17 0.20 -9.98 5.13
C GLU A 17 1.58 -9.35 5.17
N LEU A 18 1.62 -8.14 5.71
CA LEU A 18 2.86 -7.42 6.00
C LEU A 18 2.91 -7.12 7.49
N LYS A 19 4.11 -7.01 8.00
CA LYS A 19 4.37 -6.56 9.38
C LYS A 19 5.18 -5.30 9.36
N PHE A 20 4.88 -4.38 10.28
CA PHE A 20 5.70 -3.19 10.47
C PHE A 20 7.10 -3.60 10.95
N THR A 21 8.11 -2.94 10.42
CA THR A 21 9.49 -3.08 10.91
C THR A 21 9.92 -1.84 11.67
N THR A 22 9.50 -0.66 11.22
CA THR A 22 9.79 0.60 11.91
C THR A 22 8.63 1.56 11.74
N VAL A 23 8.47 2.45 12.72
CA VAL A 23 7.57 3.60 12.67
C VAL A 23 8.36 4.80 13.13
N THR A 24 8.42 5.84 12.30
CA THR A 24 9.09 7.09 12.63
C THR A 24 8.08 8.23 12.54
N GLN A 25 7.92 8.96 13.63
CA GLN A 25 7.01 10.10 13.68
C GLN A 25 7.78 11.41 13.66
N THR A 26 7.30 12.35 12.85
CA THR A 26 7.82 13.71 12.77
C THR A 26 6.65 14.69 12.84
N PRO A 27 6.92 15.99 13.09
CA PRO A 27 5.84 16.97 13.06
C PRO A 27 5.07 17.04 11.73
N GLU A 28 5.71 16.66 10.62
CA GLU A 28 5.12 16.69 9.29
C GLU A 28 4.32 15.45 8.96
N GLY A 29 4.54 14.35 9.66
CA GLY A 29 3.84 13.10 9.36
C GLY A 29 4.51 11.87 9.97
N THR A 30 4.16 10.72 9.42
CA THR A 30 4.63 9.42 9.92
C THR A 30 5.18 8.59 8.77
N THR A 31 6.35 8.00 8.97
CA THR A 31 6.91 7.02 8.04
C THR A 31 6.78 5.63 8.65
N VAL A 32 6.20 4.70 7.90
CA VAL A 32 6.10 3.30 8.29
C VAL A 32 6.83 2.46 7.26
N ASN A 33 7.66 1.56 7.75
CA ASN A 33 8.27 0.52 6.93
C ASN A 33 7.64 -0.82 7.28
N ALA A 34 7.33 -1.61 6.26
CA ALA A 34 6.70 -2.91 6.43
C ALA A 34 7.34 -3.94 5.50
N THR A 35 7.23 -5.20 5.86
CA THR A 35 7.80 -6.30 5.08
C THR A 35 6.89 -7.51 5.11
N GLY A 36 6.99 -8.33 4.07
CA GLY A 36 6.28 -9.59 3.95
C GLY A 36 6.76 -10.38 2.76
N THR A 37 6.14 -11.52 2.53
CA THR A 37 6.44 -12.37 1.37
C THR A 37 5.20 -12.49 0.50
N VAL A 38 5.36 -12.20 -0.78
CA VAL A 38 4.29 -12.21 -1.77
C VAL A 38 4.69 -13.19 -2.87
N GLY A 39 3.90 -14.22 -3.10
CA GLY A 39 4.25 -15.28 -4.03
C GLY A 39 4.81 -14.80 -5.37
N ARG A 40 4.18 -13.79 -5.96
CA ARG A 40 4.57 -13.25 -7.27
C ARG A 40 5.88 -12.45 -7.23
N TYR A 41 6.08 -11.67 -6.18
CA TYR A 41 7.20 -10.72 -6.09
C TYR A 41 8.31 -11.20 -5.17
N GLY A 42 8.06 -12.21 -4.33
CA GLY A 42 9.02 -12.69 -3.34
C GLY A 42 8.99 -11.88 -2.06
N LYS A 43 10.16 -11.56 -1.53
CA LYS A 43 10.29 -10.71 -0.34
C LYS A 43 10.04 -9.25 -0.73
N VAL A 44 9.19 -8.59 0.04
CA VAL A 44 8.74 -7.23 -0.24
C VAL A 44 9.10 -6.32 0.93
N TRP A 45 9.59 -5.13 0.61
CA TRP A 45 9.85 -4.04 1.56
C TRP A 45 9.09 -2.82 1.08
N LEU A 46 8.21 -2.30 1.92
CA LEU A 46 7.40 -1.12 1.60
C LEU A 46 7.69 -0.01 2.57
N THR A 47 7.79 1.21 2.04
CA THR A 47 7.93 2.43 2.83
C THR A 47 6.74 3.33 2.53
N TYR A 48 6.06 3.77 3.58
CA TYR A 48 4.92 4.67 3.50
C TYR A 48 5.26 5.97 4.18
N ASN A 49 5.13 7.08 3.48
CA ASN A 49 5.27 8.42 4.06
C ASN A 49 3.88 9.04 4.10
N PHE A 50 3.27 9.04 5.29
CA PHE A 50 1.92 9.52 5.49
C PHE A 50 1.91 11.01 5.82
N SER A 51 0.94 11.71 5.24
CA SER A 51 0.65 13.11 5.55
C SER A 51 -0.83 13.23 5.94
N PRO A 52 -1.15 13.86 7.09
CA PRO A 52 -2.55 14.05 7.47
C PRO A 52 -3.24 15.01 6.53
N ASN A 53 -4.57 14.93 6.49
CA ASN A 53 -5.36 15.89 5.73
C ASN A 53 -5.08 17.29 6.28
N PRO A 54 -4.88 18.31 5.41
CA PRO A 54 -4.59 19.68 5.88
C PRO A 54 -5.71 20.31 6.70
N ASN A 55 -6.94 19.82 6.59
CA ASN A 55 -8.05 20.29 7.43
C ASN A 55 -8.05 19.51 8.75
N PRO A 56 -7.79 20.15 9.92
CA PRO A 56 -7.77 19.47 11.21
C PRO A 56 -9.07 18.74 11.56
N GLU A 57 -10.20 19.16 11.04
CA GLU A 57 -11.49 18.49 11.26
C GLU A 57 -11.55 17.12 10.59
N ASN A 58 -10.69 16.87 9.60
CA ASN A 58 -10.58 15.61 8.89
C ASN A 58 -9.33 14.81 9.30
N SER A 59 -8.98 14.83 10.57
CA SER A 59 -7.75 14.25 11.10
C SER A 59 -7.63 12.74 10.89
N ARG A 60 -8.75 12.05 10.63
CA ARG A 60 -8.74 10.61 10.34
C ARG A 60 -8.46 10.30 8.88
N LEU A 61 -8.36 11.32 8.03
CA LEU A 61 -8.09 11.21 6.61
C LEU A 61 -6.68 11.69 6.29
N GLY A 62 -6.13 11.22 5.20
CA GLY A 62 -4.86 11.71 4.72
C GLY A 62 -4.40 11.00 3.46
N SER A 63 -3.15 11.23 3.11
CA SER A 63 -2.54 10.67 1.92
C SER A 63 -1.19 10.07 2.24
N PHE A 64 -0.64 9.31 1.29
CA PHE A 64 0.74 8.85 1.40
C PHE A 64 1.41 8.82 0.03
N VAL A 65 2.72 8.91 0.07
CA VAL A 65 3.60 8.55 -1.03
C VAL A 65 4.61 7.55 -0.49
N GLY A 66 5.05 6.64 -1.32
CA GLY A 66 6.00 5.65 -0.87
C GLY A 66 6.66 4.90 -2.01
N ILE A 67 7.50 3.97 -1.61
CA ILE A 67 8.18 3.08 -2.55
C ILE A 67 8.01 1.64 -2.08
N GLY A 68 8.06 0.72 -3.05
CA GLY A 68 8.15 -0.69 -2.79
C GLY A 68 9.33 -1.29 -3.52
N ARG A 69 9.98 -2.25 -2.91
CA ARG A 69 11.01 -3.07 -3.51
C ARG A 69 10.74 -4.51 -3.19
N ALA A 70 11.00 -5.37 -4.16
CA ALA A 70 10.78 -6.80 -4.00
C ALA A 70 11.89 -7.57 -4.68
N MET A 71 12.13 -8.77 -4.17
CA MET A 71 13.12 -9.67 -4.76
C MET A 71 12.64 -11.12 -4.59
N THR A 72 12.68 -11.88 -5.68
CA THR A 72 12.42 -13.31 -5.63
C THR A 72 13.66 -14.08 -5.20
N ASP A 73 13.49 -15.35 -4.86
CA ASP A 73 14.62 -16.24 -4.52
C ASP A 73 15.64 -16.36 -5.66
N GLU A 74 15.19 -16.21 -6.90
CA GLU A 74 16.06 -16.24 -8.08
C GLU A 74 16.78 -14.92 -8.33
N GLY A 75 16.49 -13.88 -7.54
CA GLY A 75 17.12 -12.58 -7.66
C GLY A 75 16.42 -11.62 -8.61
N THR A 76 15.22 -11.93 -9.08
CA THR A 76 14.44 -11.00 -9.88
C THR A 76 13.93 -9.85 -9.01
N GLN A 77 14.27 -8.63 -9.40
CA GLN A 77 13.91 -7.42 -8.65
C GLN A 77 12.73 -6.70 -9.29
N THR A 78 11.85 -6.19 -8.45
CA THR A 78 10.75 -5.30 -8.85
C THR A 78 10.77 -4.08 -7.94
N GLU A 79 10.59 -2.91 -8.51
CA GLU A 79 10.45 -1.66 -7.76
C GLU A 79 9.17 -0.97 -8.16
N GLY A 80 8.63 -0.15 -7.26
CA GLY A 80 7.43 0.60 -7.54
C GLY A 80 7.35 1.90 -6.76
N GLN A 81 6.68 2.86 -7.38
CA GLN A 81 6.24 4.09 -6.72
C GLN A 81 4.79 3.93 -6.34
N ARG A 82 4.44 4.34 -5.14
CA ARG A 82 3.11 4.12 -4.57
C ARG A 82 2.53 5.44 -4.10
N ARG A 83 1.25 5.66 -4.39
CA ARG A 83 0.53 6.86 -3.97
C ARG A 83 -0.89 6.50 -3.63
N GLY A 84 -1.42 7.13 -2.61
CA GLY A 84 -2.80 6.87 -2.25
C GLY A 84 -3.32 7.73 -1.13
N VAL A 85 -4.46 7.28 -0.61
CA VAL A 85 -5.17 7.95 0.48
C VAL A 85 -5.51 6.93 1.55
N TYR A 86 -5.76 7.41 2.76
CA TYR A 86 -6.18 6.52 3.84
C TYR A 86 -7.38 7.11 4.59
N ILE A 87 -8.15 6.21 5.16
CA ILE A 87 -9.24 6.53 6.09
C ILE A 87 -8.96 5.73 7.35
N ARG A 88 -8.83 6.42 8.47
CA ARG A 88 -8.56 5.80 9.76
C ARG A 88 -9.79 5.82 10.66
N ASP A 89 -10.02 4.73 11.37
CA ASP A 89 -11.06 4.61 12.39
C ASP A 89 -10.40 4.00 13.63
N GLY A 90 -9.98 4.88 14.56
CA GLY A 90 -9.24 4.45 15.75
C GLY A 90 -7.91 3.78 15.38
N LEU A 91 -7.75 2.54 15.81
CA LEU A 91 -6.54 1.74 15.54
C LEU A 91 -6.63 0.93 14.25
N LYS A 92 -7.66 1.15 13.44
CA LYS A 92 -7.81 0.53 12.12
C LYS A 92 -7.70 1.60 11.05
N ALA A 93 -7.18 1.22 9.89
CA ALA A 93 -7.16 2.09 8.74
C ALA A 93 -7.36 1.29 7.47
N THR A 94 -7.94 1.93 6.46
CA THR A 94 -8.00 1.39 5.11
C THR A 94 -7.19 2.32 4.21
N VAL A 95 -6.30 1.74 3.44
CA VAL A 95 -5.39 2.48 2.56
C VAL A 95 -5.66 2.06 1.13
N TYR A 96 -5.81 3.02 0.25
CA TYR A 96 -6.06 2.81 -1.18
C TYR A 96 -4.88 3.38 -1.96
N SER A 97 -4.33 2.61 -2.90
CA SER A 97 -3.22 3.10 -3.70
C SER A 97 -3.27 2.63 -5.14
N PHE A 98 -2.60 3.41 -5.98
CA PHE A 98 -2.20 2.99 -7.32
C PHE A 98 -0.67 2.89 -7.31
N ASP A 99 -0.16 1.76 -7.77
CA ASP A 99 1.26 1.45 -7.75
C ASP A 99 1.79 1.38 -9.18
N ASP A 100 2.85 2.15 -9.45
CA ASP A 100 3.56 2.13 -10.73
C ASP A 100 4.79 1.23 -10.57
N LEU A 101 4.78 0.09 -11.22
CA LEU A 101 5.77 -0.97 -11.03
C LEU A 101 6.65 -1.17 -12.26
N THR A 102 7.91 -1.55 -12.01
CA THR A 102 8.88 -1.81 -13.07
C THR A 102 8.56 -3.06 -13.91
N ASP A 103 7.65 -3.91 -13.46
CA ASP A 103 7.24 -5.10 -14.22
C ASP A 103 6.18 -4.82 -15.29
N GLY A 104 5.71 -3.58 -15.40
CA GLY A 104 4.87 -3.12 -16.50
C GLY A 104 3.55 -2.50 -16.08
N LEU A 105 2.49 -3.30 -15.87
CA LEU A 105 1.17 -2.76 -15.61
C LEU A 105 1.00 -2.33 -14.15
N PRO A 106 0.28 -1.22 -13.91
CA PRO A 106 0.06 -0.76 -12.55
C PRO A 106 -0.86 -1.67 -11.76
N ASN A 107 -0.71 -1.66 -10.44
CA ASN A 107 -1.60 -2.34 -9.53
C ASN A 107 -2.51 -1.34 -8.82
N PHE A 108 -3.74 -1.75 -8.54
CA PHE A 108 -4.62 -1.09 -7.60
C PHE A 108 -4.64 -1.90 -6.31
N CYS A 109 -4.41 -1.23 -5.17
CA CYS A 109 -4.31 -1.88 -3.87
C CYS A 109 -5.35 -1.35 -2.90
N ILE A 110 -5.92 -2.26 -2.10
CA ILE A 110 -6.70 -1.92 -0.93
C ILE A 110 -6.07 -2.65 0.25
N GLU A 111 -5.66 -1.90 1.26
CA GLU A 111 -4.95 -2.44 2.41
C GLU A 111 -5.75 -2.19 3.68
N HIS A 112 -5.82 -3.21 4.52
CA HIS A 112 -6.45 -3.12 5.83
C HIS A 112 -5.34 -3.16 6.89
N TRP A 113 -5.22 -2.07 7.62
CA TRP A 113 -4.19 -1.85 8.63
C TRP A 113 -4.75 -2.06 10.02
N ASP A 114 -4.03 -2.80 10.85
CA ASP A 114 -4.30 -2.94 12.28
C ASP A 114 -3.12 -2.32 13.03
N LEU A 115 -3.32 -1.12 13.58
CA LEU A 115 -2.25 -0.41 14.27
C LEU A 115 -1.91 -1.03 15.63
N SER A 116 -2.85 -1.77 16.23
CA SER A 116 -2.59 -2.42 17.52
C SER A 116 -1.67 -3.64 17.38
N SER A 117 -1.80 -4.40 16.31
CA SER A 117 -0.93 -5.55 16.02
C SER A 117 0.24 -5.20 15.12
N GLU A 118 0.23 -3.99 14.53
CA GLU A 118 1.23 -3.53 13.57
C GLU A 118 1.33 -4.44 12.35
N THR A 119 0.16 -4.81 11.82
CA THR A 119 0.04 -5.67 10.65
C THR A 119 -0.80 -5.02 9.57
N ILE A 120 -0.57 -5.44 8.31
CA ILE A 120 -1.31 -4.98 7.14
C ILE A 120 -1.76 -6.20 6.36
N THR A 121 -3.04 -6.24 6.00
CA THR A 121 -3.54 -7.18 4.99
C THR A 121 -3.66 -6.41 3.69
N LEU A 122 -2.83 -6.74 2.72
CA LEU A 122 -2.79 -6.04 1.43
C LEU A 122 -3.46 -6.89 0.37
N ASN A 123 -4.43 -6.30 -0.33
CA ASN A 123 -5.09 -6.91 -1.48
C ASN A 123 -4.74 -6.09 -2.71
N PHE A 124 -4.38 -6.76 -3.80
CA PHE A 124 -4.12 -6.02 -5.03
C PHE A 124 -4.58 -6.81 -6.26
N SER A 125 -4.87 -6.06 -7.31
CA SER A 125 -5.11 -6.58 -8.65
C SER A 125 -4.42 -5.68 -9.66
N ARG A 126 -3.98 -6.28 -10.75
CA ARG A 126 -3.36 -5.53 -11.84
C ARG A 126 -4.43 -4.82 -12.66
N ILE A 127 -4.14 -3.61 -13.10
CA ILE A 127 -5.01 -2.89 -14.04
C ILE A 127 -4.72 -3.45 -15.43
N GLU A 128 -5.76 -3.96 -16.08
CA GLU A 128 -5.66 -4.45 -17.44
C GLU A 128 -5.64 -3.29 -18.44
N LYS A 129 -4.97 -3.54 -19.54
CA LYS A 129 -4.99 -2.60 -20.68
C LYS A 129 -6.34 -2.54 -21.36
#